data_db1d2a1dbce8198ac448f3fa7c7678b2
#
_entry.id   db1d2a1dbce8198ac448f3fa7c7678b2
#
_cell.length_a   1.000
_cell.length_b   1.000
_cell.length_c   1.000
_cell.angle_alpha   90.00
_cell.angle_beta   90.00
_cell.angle_gamma   90.00
#
_symmetry.space_group_name_H-M   'P 1'
#
loop_
_entity.id
_entity.type
_entity.pdbx_description
1 polymer ?
#
loop_
_entity_poly.entity_id
_entity_poly.type
_entity_poly.pdbx_seq_one_letter_code
_entity_poly.pdbx_strand_id
1 'polypeptide(L)'
;VELTLTHAVGFELELTQDALVANYNTTGTTTKLIVVAPETDHIFSTEDSFEVDEVLAVNSSEFIDVVKHVSEFNLSSAYPNPFNPTTNIDFSVSEAGYASVKVYNLMGQVVGVLMDGMVDANTYNLTWDAQHLSSGVYMIKAESNGQVATQKIMLLK
;
A
#
# COMPACT_ATOMS: atom_id res chain seq x y z
N VAL A 1 1.35 1.65 21.94
CA VAL A 1 1.09 0.99 20.67
C VAL A 1 1.59 -0.44 20.76
N GLU A 2 0.78 -1.40 20.32
CA GLU A 2 1.18 -2.80 20.11
C GLU A 2 0.98 -3.13 18.63
N LEU A 3 1.97 -3.76 18.01
CA LEU A 3 1.93 -4.17 16.61
C LEU A 3 2.29 -5.65 16.49
N THR A 4 1.60 -6.34 15.58
CA THR A 4 1.99 -7.67 15.10
C THR A 4 2.34 -7.56 13.62
N LEU A 5 3.58 -7.93 13.26
CA LEU A 5 4.12 -7.87 11.92
C LEU A 5 4.37 -9.28 11.40
N THR A 6 4.03 -9.54 10.13
CA THR A 6 4.46 -10.74 9.40
C THR A 6 5.51 -10.37 8.35
N HIS A 7 6.59 -11.14 8.25
CA HIS A 7 7.77 -10.86 7.45
C HIS A 7 8.52 -12.14 7.04
N ALA A 8 9.53 -12.01 6.19
CA ALA A 8 10.43 -13.12 5.86
C ALA A 8 11.35 -13.51 7.03
N VAL A 9 11.96 -14.68 6.94
CA VAL A 9 12.98 -15.12 7.91
C VAL A 9 14.20 -14.22 7.82
N GLY A 10 14.71 -13.78 8.97
CA GLY A 10 15.87 -12.88 9.03
C GLY A 10 15.51 -11.40 9.16
N PHE A 11 14.24 -11.08 9.39
CA PHE A 11 13.75 -9.71 9.61
C PHE A 11 14.46 -9.03 10.78
N GLU A 12 14.97 -7.83 10.54
CA GLU A 12 15.60 -6.98 11.55
C GLU A 12 14.88 -5.63 11.62
N LEU A 13 14.72 -5.10 12.82
CA LEU A 13 14.16 -3.77 13.06
C LEU A 13 14.91 -3.02 14.17
N GLU A 14 14.92 -1.70 14.07
CA GLU A 14 15.35 -0.81 15.13
C GLU A 14 14.14 -0.11 15.75
N LEU A 15 14.00 -0.20 17.08
CA LEU A 15 12.97 0.52 17.82
C LEU A 15 13.38 1.97 18.05
N THR A 16 12.37 2.85 18.12
CA THR A 16 12.59 4.24 18.54
C THR A 16 13.20 4.30 19.94
N GLN A 17 14.07 5.29 20.15
CA GLN A 17 14.58 5.65 21.49
C GLN A 17 13.69 6.71 22.17
N ASP A 18 12.76 7.30 21.43
CA ASP A 18 11.87 8.37 21.87
C ASP A 18 10.55 7.79 22.43
N ALA A 19 10.68 6.86 23.40
CA ALA A 19 9.55 6.24 24.08
C ALA A 19 9.91 5.86 25.51
N LEU A 20 8.91 5.81 26.39
CA LEU A 20 9.11 5.37 27.77
C LEU A 20 9.57 3.92 27.86
N VAL A 21 8.99 3.06 27.02
CA VAL A 21 9.38 1.65 26.86
C VAL A 21 9.18 1.27 25.39
N ALA A 22 10.19 0.65 24.79
CA ALA A 22 10.07 0.01 23.50
C ALA A 22 10.70 -1.38 23.58
N ASN A 23 9.98 -2.41 23.14
CA ASN A 23 10.45 -3.79 23.12
C ASN A 23 9.78 -4.60 22.01
N TYR A 24 10.46 -5.62 21.52
CA TYR A 24 9.90 -6.53 20.55
C TYR A 24 10.35 -7.97 20.76
N ASN A 25 9.61 -8.92 20.19
CA ASN A 25 9.95 -10.33 20.19
C ASN A 25 9.59 -10.93 18.82
N THR A 26 10.57 -11.55 18.19
CA THR A 26 10.42 -12.24 16.91
C THR A 26 10.35 -13.77 17.11
N THR A 27 9.35 -14.39 16.51
CA THR A 27 9.18 -15.85 16.49
C THR A 27 8.90 -16.31 15.06
N GLY A 28 9.90 -16.89 14.42
CA GLY A 28 9.81 -17.33 13.01
C GLY A 28 9.64 -16.14 12.07
N THR A 29 8.47 -16.03 11.46
CA THR A 29 8.09 -14.96 10.51
C THR A 29 7.16 -13.92 11.12
N THR A 30 7.00 -13.92 12.44
CA THR A 30 6.13 -12.97 13.13
C THR A 30 6.90 -12.19 14.19
N THR A 31 6.79 -10.89 14.18
CA THR A 31 7.33 -10.00 15.21
C THR A 31 6.20 -9.27 15.93
N LYS A 32 6.18 -9.34 17.25
CA LYS A 32 5.34 -8.51 18.10
C LYS A 32 6.17 -7.44 18.75
N LEU A 33 5.73 -6.19 18.66
CA LEU A 33 6.39 -5.06 19.31
C LEU A 33 5.40 -4.25 20.16
N ILE A 34 5.91 -3.70 21.25
CA ILE A 34 5.16 -2.83 22.17
C ILE A 34 5.98 -1.57 22.36
N VAL A 35 5.35 -0.43 22.12
CA VAL A 35 5.92 0.90 22.39
C VAL A 35 4.96 1.68 23.28
N VAL A 36 5.45 2.10 24.44
CA VAL A 36 4.67 2.82 25.45
C VAL A 36 5.09 4.28 25.48
N ALA A 37 4.10 5.16 25.41
CA ALA A 37 4.28 6.60 25.43
C ALA A 37 5.39 7.08 24.45
N PRO A 38 5.25 6.80 23.14
CA PRO A 38 6.19 7.35 22.17
C PRO A 38 6.08 8.88 22.16
N GLU A 39 7.21 9.56 22.06
CA GLU A 39 7.27 11.04 21.96
C GLU A 39 7.04 11.51 20.52
N THR A 40 7.18 10.58 19.55
CA THR A 40 6.98 10.81 18.12
C THR A 40 6.09 9.72 17.54
N ASP A 41 5.60 9.91 16.34
CA ASP A 41 4.86 8.91 15.56
C ASP A 41 5.76 7.85 14.91
N HIS A 42 7.07 8.06 14.90
CA HIS A 42 8.06 7.09 14.44
C HIS A 42 8.41 6.09 15.55
N ILE A 43 7.89 4.87 15.47
CA ILE A 43 8.01 3.85 16.52
C ILE A 43 9.05 2.77 16.23
N PHE A 44 9.39 2.52 14.99
CA PHE A 44 10.49 1.64 14.56
C PHE A 44 10.89 1.93 13.12
N SER A 45 12.07 1.46 12.71
CA SER A 45 12.55 1.44 11.33
C SER A 45 13.03 0.05 10.94
N THR A 46 12.94 -0.28 9.67
CA THR A 46 13.47 -1.50 9.07
C THR A 46 13.74 -1.27 7.58
N GLU A 47 14.72 -1.98 7.04
CA GLU A 47 14.96 -2.06 5.59
C GLU A 47 14.24 -3.24 4.93
N ASP A 48 13.68 -4.14 5.75
CA ASP A 48 13.00 -5.34 5.29
C ASP A 48 11.51 -5.09 5.01
N SER A 49 10.94 -5.86 4.09
CA SER A 49 9.51 -5.84 3.80
C SER A 49 8.72 -6.58 4.88
N PHE A 50 7.58 -6.03 5.27
CA PHE A 50 6.70 -6.61 6.27
C PHE A 50 5.23 -6.28 5.96
N GLU A 51 4.34 -7.08 6.55
CA GLU A 51 2.91 -6.79 6.62
C GLU A 51 2.50 -6.54 8.07
N VAL A 52 1.58 -5.62 8.28
CA VAL A 52 1.00 -5.35 9.59
C VAL A 52 -0.28 -6.16 9.72
N ASP A 53 -0.26 -7.18 10.59
CA ASP A 53 -1.41 -8.06 10.82
C ASP A 53 -2.38 -7.44 11.83
N GLU A 54 -1.85 -6.87 12.92
CA GLU A 54 -2.65 -6.32 14.00
C GLU A 54 -2.01 -5.06 14.56
N VAL A 55 -2.83 -4.07 14.81
CA VAL A 55 -2.43 -2.81 15.46
C VAL A 55 -3.37 -2.52 16.60
N LEU A 56 -2.83 -2.29 17.78
CA LEU A 56 -3.54 -1.77 18.93
C LEU A 56 -2.85 -0.51 19.43
N ALA A 57 -3.46 0.64 19.20
CA ALA A 57 -3.02 1.90 19.77
C ALA A 57 -4.09 2.42 20.73
N VAL A 58 -3.70 2.67 21.98
CA VAL A 58 -4.59 3.16 23.02
C VAL A 58 -3.92 4.32 23.74
N ASN A 59 -4.63 5.43 23.90
CA ASN A 59 -4.28 6.45 24.89
C ASN A 59 -5.17 6.31 26.12
N SER A 60 -4.98 7.16 27.11
CA SER A 60 -5.74 7.12 28.36
C SER A 60 -7.27 7.38 28.19
N SER A 61 -7.73 7.71 26.99
CA SER A 61 -9.12 8.16 26.74
C SER A 61 -9.77 7.60 25.49
N GLU A 62 -9.00 7.19 24.44
CA GLU A 62 -9.57 6.77 23.14
C GLU A 62 -8.64 5.77 22.43
N PHE A 63 -9.24 4.92 21.54
CA PHE A 63 -8.49 4.19 20.54
C PHE A 63 -7.98 5.16 19.48
N ILE A 64 -6.69 5.07 19.17
CA ILE A 64 -6.05 5.90 18.15
C ILE A 64 -6.05 5.13 16.84
N ASP A 65 -6.56 5.75 15.78
CA ASP A 65 -6.48 5.19 14.43
C ASP A 65 -5.02 5.23 13.96
N VAL A 66 -4.44 4.05 13.72
CA VAL A 66 -3.03 3.95 13.34
C VAL A 66 -2.93 3.92 11.82
N VAL A 67 -2.38 4.98 11.25
CA VAL A 67 -2.15 5.05 9.81
C VAL A 67 -0.94 4.18 9.45
N LYS A 68 -1.16 3.15 8.63
CA LYS A 68 -0.09 2.37 8.02
C LYS A 68 0.71 3.28 7.10
N HIS A 69 1.96 3.57 7.46
CA HIS A 69 2.84 4.38 6.60
C HIS A 69 3.30 3.52 5.42
N VAL A 70 2.91 3.91 4.22
CA VAL A 70 3.37 3.26 2.98
C VAL A 70 4.69 3.90 2.58
N SER A 71 5.78 3.13 2.65
CA SER A 71 7.13 3.64 2.43
C SER A 71 7.50 3.87 0.96
N GLU A 72 6.74 3.29 0.02
CA GLU A 72 7.10 3.33 -1.40
C GLU A 72 5.90 3.58 -2.32
N PHE A 73 6.17 4.33 -3.40
CA PHE A 73 5.27 4.39 -4.55
C PHE A 73 5.32 3.05 -5.30
N ASN A 74 4.20 2.36 -5.41
CA ASN A 74 4.13 1.08 -6.09
C ASN A 74 2.78 0.89 -6.81
N LEU A 75 2.83 0.24 -7.96
CA LEU A 75 1.66 -0.26 -8.68
C LEU A 75 1.78 -1.78 -8.78
N SER A 76 0.96 -2.50 -8.01
CA SER A 76 0.97 -3.96 -8.00
C SER A 76 0.57 -4.55 -9.35
N SER A 77 0.89 -5.80 -9.58
CA SER A 77 0.38 -6.52 -10.75
C SER A 77 -1.13 -6.66 -10.67
N ALA A 78 -1.83 -6.26 -11.74
CA ALA A 78 -3.26 -6.45 -11.84
C ALA A 78 -3.63 -7.95 -11.75
N TYR A 79 -4.61 -8.28 -10.93
CA TYR A 79 -5.06 -9.65 -10.78
C TYR A 79 -6.60 -9.75 -10.74
N PRO A 80 -7.17 -10.68 -11.53
CA PRO A 80 -6.53 -11.52 -12.53
C PRO A 80 -5.97 -10.75 -13.74
N ASN A 81 -4.94 -11.31 -14.40
CA ASN A 81 -4.44 -10.82 -15.69
C ASN A 81 -3.89 -12.03 -16.50
N PRO A 82 -4.53 -12.46 -17.61
CA PRO A 82 -5.72 -11.86 -18.25
C PRO A 82 -6.98 -11.87 -17.37
N PHE A 83 -7.90 -10.92 -17.63
CA PHE A 83 -9.11 -10.73 -16.82
C PHE A 83 -10.40 -10.73 -17.66
N ASN A 84 -11.56 -10.97 -17.00
CA ASN A 84 -12.89 -11.00 -17.64
C ASN A 84 -14.01 -10.70 -16.61
N PRO A 85 -14.73 -9.60 -16.71
CA PRO A 85 -14.33 -8.31 -17.29
C PRO A 85 -13.65 -7.42 -16.26
N THR A 86 -13.39 -7.92 -15.04
CA THR A 86 -12.90 -7.15 -13.86
C THR A 86 -11.49 -7.59 -13.45
N THR A 87 -10.70 -6.63 -13.00
CA THR A 87 -9.40 -6.86 -12.39
C THR A 87 -9.16 -5.89 -11.24
N ASN A 88 -8.34 -6.27 -10.26
CA ASN A 88 -7.96 -5.44 -9.13
C ASN A 88 -6.48 -5.08 -9.21
N ILE A 89 -6.15 -3.90 -8.73
CA ILE A 89 -4.79 -3.35 -8.70
C ILE A 89 -4.61 -2.63 -7.37
N ASP A 90 -3.52 -2.91 -6.66
CA ASP A 90 -3.14 -2.12 -5.50
C ASP A 90 -2.19 -1.01 -5.93
N PHE A 91 -2.48 0.20 -5.51
CA PHE A 91 -1.70 1.39 -5.78
C PHE A 91 -1.26 2.02 -4.47
N SER A 92 0.05 2.03 -4.22
CA SER A 92 0.65 2.58 -3.01
C SER A 92 1.24 3.95 -3.27
N VAL A 93 0.90 4.90 -2.39
CA VAL A 93 1.39 6.29 -2.40
C VAL A 93 2.14 6.54 -1.10
N SER A 94 3.43 6.89 -1.19
CA SER A 94 4.31 7.09 -0.04
C SER A 94 4.11 8.43 0.68
N GLU A 95 3.60 9.43 -0.02
CA GLU A 95 3.39 10.78 0.52
C GLU A 95 2.04 11.32 0.06
N ALA A 96 1.37 12.07 0.93
CA ALA A 96 0.14 12.76 0.57
C ALA A 96 0.37 13.73 -0.59
N GLY A 97 -0.51 13.70 -1.57
CA GLY A 97 -0.37 14.55 -2.76
C GLY A 97 -1.37 14.21 -3.86
N TYR A 98 -1.16 14.81 -5.01
CA TYR A 98 -1.99 14.49 -6.17
C TYR A 98 -1.55 13.15 -6.78
N ALA A 99 -2.51 12.26 -6.99
CA ALA A 99 -2.30 10.98 -7.65
C ALA A 99 -3.32 10.72 -8.75
N SER A 100 -2.90 10.03 -9.78
CA SER A 100 -3.80 9.59 -10.85
C SER A 100 -3.46 8.17 -11.30
N VAL A 101 -4.50 7.35 -11.50
CA VAL A 101 -4.41 6.02 -12.12
C VAL A 101 -5.40 5.95 -13.26
N LYS A 102 -4.90 5.86 -14.48
CA LYS A 102 -5.69 5.89 -15.71
C LYS A 102 -5.38 4.68 -16.59
N VAL A 103 -6.40 4.21 -17.32
CA VAL A 103 -6.27 3.11 -18.27
C VAL A 103 -6.36 3.64 -19.69
N TYR A 104 -5.46 3.18 -20.53
CA TYR A 104 -5.33 3.60 -21.93
C TYR A 104 -5.49 2.40 -22.88
N ASN A 105 -6.06 2.65 -24.03
CA ASN A 105 -6.01 1.70 -25.15
C ASN A 105 -4.67 1.85 -25.91
N LEU A 106 -4.43 1.00 -26.92
CA LEU A 106 -3.21 1.03 -27.74
C LEU A 106 -3.05 2.31 -28.59
N MET A 107 -4.11 3.11 -28.74
CA MET A 107 -4.06 4.41 -29.42
C MET A 107 -3.70 5.55 -28.45
N GLY A 108 -3.45 5.25 -27.17
CA GLY A 108 -3.14 6.25 -26.15
C GLY A 108 -4.37 7.04 -25.63
N GLN A 109 -5.58 6.59 -25.95
CA GLN A 109 -6.81 7.22 -25.46
C GLN A 109 -7.14 6.67 -24.07
N VAL A 110 -7.55 7.55 -23.14
CA VAL A 110 -8.05 7.16 -21.82
C VAL A 110 -9.39 6.44 -21.98
N VAL A 111 -9.45 5.22 -21.49
CA VAL A 111 -10.66 4.37 -21.50
C VAL A 111 -11.19 4.05 -20.11
N GLY A 112 -10.45 4.45 -19.08
CA GLY A 112 -10.85 4.36 -17.68
C GLY A 112 -10.04 5.29 -16.80
N VAL A 113 -10.68 5.82 -15.75
CA VAL A 113 -10.04 6.60 -14.69
C VAL A 113 -10.37 5.88 -13.39
N LEU A 114 -9.35 5.34 -12.73
CA LEU A 114 -9.50 4.59 -11.49
C LEU A 114 -9.27 5.49 -10.27
N MET A 115 -8.39 6.47 -10.42
CA MET A 115 -8.10 7.49 -9.40
C MET A 115 -7.67 8.79 -10.12
N ASP A 116 -8.09 9.93 -9.59
CA ASP A 116 -7.68 11.25 -10.09
C ASP A 116 -8.00 12.31 -9.02
N GLY A 117 -7.03 12.67 -8.17
CA GLY A 117 -7.24 13.65 -7.10
C GLY A 117 -6.16 13.67 -6.03
N MET A 118 -6.42 14.45 -4.98
CA MET A 118 -5.57 14.49 -3.77
C MET A 118 -5.83 13.24 -2.94
N VAL A 119 -4.76 12.59 -2.49
CA VAL A 119 -4.79 11.36 -1.69
C VAL A 119 -3.78 11.45 -0.55
N ASP A 120 -4.04 10.72 0.51
CA ASP A 120 -3.08 10.53 1.62
C ASP A 120 -2.09 9.40 1.32
N ALA A 121 -0.99 9.34 2.06
CA ALA A 121 -0.06 8.23 2.00
C ALA A 121 -0.76 6.94 2.44
N ASN A 122 -1.05 6.04 1.49
CA ASN A 122 -1.79 4.80 1.74
C ASN A 122 -1.65 3.82 0.56
N THR A 123 -2.09 2.58 0.77
CA THR A 123 -2.35 1.62 -0.31
C THR A 123 -3.84 1.60 -0.64
N TYR A 124 -4.15 1.86 -1.91
CA TYR A 124 -5.50 1.93 -2.45
C TYR A 124 -5.77 0.69 -3.30
N ASN A 125 -6.81 -0.07 -2.96
CA ASN A 125 -7.28 -1.16 -3.80
C ASN A 125 -8.25 -0.60 -4.84
N LEU A 126 -7.88 -0.70 -6.11
CA LEU A 126 -8.61 -0.18 -7.27
C LEU A 126 -9.17 -1.33 -8.09
N THR A 127 -10.46 -1.29 -8.36
CA THR A 127 -11.14 -2.26 -9.22
C THR A 127 -11.45 -1.63 -10.56
N TRP A 128 -11.07 -2.29 -11.65
CA TRP A 128 -11.44 -1.89 -13.01
C TRP A 128 -12.39 -2.87 -13.64
N ASP A 129 -13.57 -2.37 -14.05
CA ASP A 129 -14.57 -3.09 -14.83
C ASP A 129 -14.55 -2.62 -16.30
N ALA A 130 -14.18 -3.52 -17.18
CA ALA A 130 -14.05 -3.29 -18.61
C ALA A 130 -15.19 -3.93 -19.44
N GLN A 131 -16.37 -4.15 -18.84
CA GLN A 131 -17.46 -4.84 -19.51
C GLN A 131 -17.92 -4.16 -20.82
N HIS A 132 -17.68 -2.86 -20.98
CA HIS A 132 -18.05 -2.09 -22.18
C HIS A 132 -16.96 -2.05 -23.25
N LEU A 133 -15.78 -2.62 -22.97
CA LEU A 133 -14.63 -2.59 -23.85
C LEU A 133 -14.47 -3.93 -24.60
N SER A 134 -13.78 -3.90 -25.73
CA SER A 134 -13.47 -5.11 -26.50
C SER A 134 -12.28 -5.86 -25.90
N SER A 135 -12.23 -7.19 -26.11
CA SER A 135 -11.03 -7.97 -25.78
C SER A 135 -9.79 -7.35 -26.43
N GLY A 136 -8.71 -7.27 -25.70
CA GLY A 136 -7.49 -6.63 -26.17
C GLY A 136 -6.52 -6.25 -25.06
N VAL A 137 -5.45 -5.58 -25.46
CA VAL A 137 -4.39 -5.09 -24.57
C VAL A 137 -4.68 -3.64 -24.18
N TYR A 138 -4.51 -3.37 -22.88
CA TYR A 138 -4.64 -2.04 -22.29
C TYR A 138 -3.42 -1.73 -21.43
N MET A 139 -3.17 -0.45 -21.17
CA MET A 139 -2.09 0.02 -20.34
C MET A 139 -2.66 0.79 -19.15
N ILE A 140 -2.32 0.39 -17.95
CA ILE A 140 -2.54 1.19 -16.74
C ILE A 140 -1.33 2.10 -16.57
N LYS A 141 -1.57 3.36 -16.26
CA LYS A 141 -0.55 4.35 -15.88
C LYS A 141 -0.96 4.96 -14.54
N ALA A 142 -0.07 4.84 -13.56
CA ALA A 142 -0.19 5.48 -12.26
C ALA A 142 0.87 6.57 -12.12
N GLU A 143 0.47 7.70 -11.57
CA GLU A 143 1.34 8.86 -11.33
C GLU A 143 1.06 9.42 -9.94
N SER A 144 2.11 9.72 -9.17
CA SER A 144 2.03 10.48 -7.91
C SER A 144 3.38 11.12 -7.61
N ASN A 145 3.36 12.39 -7.19
CA ASN A 145 4.55 13.15 -6.75
C ASN A 145 5.76 13.05 -7.73
N GLY A 146 5.50 13.06 -9.04
CA GLY A 146 6.52 12.94 -10.08
C GLY A 146 7.01 11.51 -10.37
N GLN A 147 6.55 10.53 -9.63
CA GLN A 147 6.79 9.11 -9.89
C GLN A 147 5.75 8.57 -10.86
N VAL A 148 6.14 7.65 -11.74
CA VAL A 148 5.29 7.06 -12.77
C VAL A 148 5.51 5.55 -12.82
N ALA A 149 4.42 4.79 -12.78
CA ALA A 149 4.44 3.34 -13.03
C ALA A 149 3.46 2.99 -14.16
N THR A 150 3.82 2.01 -14.98
CA THR A 150 2.96 1.52 -16.06
C THR A 150 2.89 0.01 -16.07
N GLN A 151 1.72 -0.52 -16.39
CA GLN A 151 1.48 -1.96 -16.47
C GLN A 151 0.62 -2.31 -17.67
N LYS A 152 1.01 -3.40 -18.36
CA LYS A 152 0.22 -4.00 -19.42
C LYS A 152 -0.78 -5.01 -18.84
N ILE A 153 -2.03 -4.92 -19.27
CA ILE A 153 -3.11 -5.84 -18.90
C ILE A 153 -3.86 -6.34 -20.11
N MET A 154 -4.50 -7.51 -20.01
CA MET A 154 -5.19 -8.15 -21.12
C MET A 154 -6.63 -8.51 -20.74
N LEU A 155 -7.60 -7.92 -21.45
CA LEU A 155 -9.02 -8.27 -21.35
C LEU A 155 -9.32 -9.42 -22.30
N LEU A 156 -9.93 -10.47 -21.79
CA LEU A 156 -10.46 -11.61 -22.54
C LEU A 156 -11.96 -11.73 -22.25
N LYS A 157 -12.79 -11.67 -23.25
CA LYS A 157 -14.22 -11.96 -23.17
C LYS A 157 -14.54 -13.22 -23.90
#